data_71dd2c0b0f36abfd880cb6c8eb9aa430
#
_entry.id   71dd2c0b0f36abfd880cb6c8eb9aa430
#
_cell.length_a   1.000
_cell.length_b   1.000
_cell.length_c   1.000
_cell.angle_alpha   90.00
_cell.angle_beta   90.00
_cell.angle_gamma   90.00
#
_symmetry.space_group_name_H-M   'P 1'
#
loop_
_entity.id
_entity.type
_entity.pdbx_description
1 polymer ?
#
loop_
_entity_poly.entity_id
_entity_poly.type
_entity_poly.pdbx_seq_one_letter_code
_entity_poly.pdbx_strand_id
1 'polypeptide(L)'
;MTKNGIGKLAAVATACVGVSVALLACGGGGHDNPPNAPPDSGAPPDTSAPPPAGAIALTCEQLQGMTIPAASIGLPTSGASVTSATPVAASGTGVTAVPAYCEVSGKIAPIDPAAPNILFKVGLPESWNHKVVMFGGGGFDGTIPSVKANVPNGPTDKPTPLARGYATFASDSGHQANALGSQDGRFGLNDEAVRNFGGDVLKKTRDTAVAIITARYATGPAKSYFAGGSTGGREALAAIQRWPADWDGAIAWYPAWNDAAALLGGHRMSRALAQPGAYPNAAKRLVLYEAAMEACDGLDGVADGLISNQNLCNARFDPSTATLRGAPIRCANGAEAGDSCLSDAQIAAMNTINTATNFRFPLASGETQYPGYNIWGADTGISSWTSPLEPTVTFLAFGASQPGRPMPANAPYISVLTDQWIKYFVTRDPAFDSLSLDPEAPGPWANRISALSTQLDTSTDISAFKARGGKLLLAHGLADVLVSTRATEQYYQRLQASMGPSQVDSFVRYYEVPGLGHAVSSVFNATWDSLTALDEWSVNGTAPIGQVTTDTAGVPGRTRPLCDYPKWPRYKGSGDVNVAASFECAD
;
A
#
# COMPACT_ATOMS: atom_id res chain seq x y z
N MET A 1 5.72 56.68 -37.46
CA MET A 1 6.58 57.66 -36.78
C MET A 1 7.28 56.89 -35.67
N THR A 2 8.49 56.48 -35.98
CA THR A 2 9.80 56.87 -35.44
C THR A 2 9.97 56.65 -33.93
N LYS A 3 11.01 56.06 -33.37
CA LYS A 3 12.30 55.48 -33.79
C LYS A 3 12.92 54.73 -32.58
N ASN A 4 13.53 53.61 -32.82
CA ASN A 4 14.89 53.18 -32.48
C ASN A 4 15.51 53.48 -31.10
N GLY A 5 16.13 52.44 -30.54
CA GLY A 5 17.23 52.50 -29.59
C GLY A 5 17.85 51.15 -29.29
N ILE A 6 18.90 50.81 -30.02
CA ILE A 6 19.78 49.63 -29.91
C ILE A 6 20.92 49.93 -28.94
N GLY A 7 21.36 48.96 -28.16
CA GLY A 7 22.61 49.04 -27.41
C GLY A 7 22.94 47.71 -26.71
N LYS A 8 23.62 46.91 -27.30
CA LYS A 8 24.94 46.30 -27.45
C LYS A 8 25.54 45.72 -26.15
N LEU A 9 25.84 44.43 -26.31
CA LEU A 9 26.80 43.50 -25.71
C LEU A 9 28.03 44.14 -25.00
N ALA A 10 28.46 43.44 -23.97
CA ALA A 10 29.87 43.13 -23.73
C ALA A 10 30.03 41.80 -22.96
N ALA A 11 30.69 40.86 -23.61
CA ALA A 11 31.25 39.66 -23.01
C ALA A 11 32.64 39.97 -22.46
N VAL A 12 33.00 39.43 -21.31
CA VAL A 12 34.40 39.33 -20.86
C VAL A 12 34.70 37.92 -20.42
N ALA A 13 35.56 37.28 -21.16
CA ALA A 13 36.26 36.06 -20.80
C ALA A 13 37.69 36.41 -20.33
N THR A 14 38.21 35.76 -19.29
CA THR A 14 39.65 35.62 -19.01
C THR A 14 39.78 34.61 -17.88
N ALA A 15 40.27 33.46 -18.08
CA ALA A 15 41.58 32.89 -18.29
C ALA A 15 42.19 32.31 -16.99
N CYS A 16 42.54 31.07 -17.10
CA CYS A 16 43.24 30.22 -16.13
C CYS A 16 44.67 30.72 -15.81
N VAL A 17 45.10 30.57 -14.56
CA VAL A 17 46.54 30.38 -14.24
C VAL A 17 46.64 29.27 -13.19
N GLY A 18 47.31 28.19 -13.58
CA GLY A 18 47.79 27.14 -12.67
C GLY A 18 49.18 27.49 -12.16
N VAL A 19 49.42 27.16 -10.90
CA VAL A 19 50.79 27.07 -10.39
C VAL A 19 50.93 25.78 -9.57
N SER A 20 51.77 24.89 -10.07
CA SER A 20 52.31 23.74 -9.34
C SER A 20 53.63 24.16 -8.70
N VAL A 21 53.82 23.87 -7.41
CA VAL A 21 55.17 23.76 -6.81
C VAL A 21 55.23 22.57 -5.85
N ALA A 22 56.32 21.84 -5.99
CA ALA A 22 56.64 20.59 -5.35
C ALA A 22 57.32 20.74 -3.97
N LEU A 23 57.13 19.70 -3.17
CA LEU A 23 57.96 19.08 -2.12
C LEU A 23 59.19 19.83 -1.54
N LEU A 24 59.21 19.87 -0.20
CA LEU A 24 60.41 19.46 0.56
C LEU A 24 60.01 19.05 1.99
N ALA A 25 60.48 17.90 2.42
CA ALA A 25 60.31 17.34 3.76
C ALA A 25 61.41 17.89 4.70
N CYS A 26 61.06 18.07 5.99
CA CYS A 26 61.92 17.74 7.12
C CYS A 26 61.17 17.79 8.46
N GLY A 27 61.43 16.82 9.31
CA GLY A 27 60.69 16.38 10.45
C GLY A 27 60.80 17.24 11.72
N GLY A 28 59.98 16.86 12.70
CA GLY A 28 60.01 17.36 14.08
C GLY A 28 58.75 16.93 14.83
N GLY A 29 58.91 16.06 15.82
CA GLY A 29 57.80 15.43 16.54
C GLY A 29 56.99 16.39 17.45
N GLY A 30 55.75 16.07 17.61
CA GLY A 30 54.83 16.63 18.57
C GLY A 30 53.57 15.78 18.65
N HIS A 31 53.37 15.13 19.78
CA HIS A 31 52.15 14.38 20.04
C HIS A 31 50.96 15.36 20.23
N ASP A 32 50.05 15.37 19.29
CA ASP A 32 48.72 15.87 19.50
C ASP A 32 47.68 14.86 18.99
N ASN A 33 46.81 14.40 19.89
CA ASN A 33 45.72 13.50 19.57
C ASN A 33 44.73 14.20 18.63
N PRO A 34 44.25 13.55 17.51
CA PRO A 34 43.13 14.07 16.76
C PRO A 34 41.81 13.85 17.49
N PRO A 35 40.83 14.76 17.34
CA PRO A 35 39.52 14.61 17.96
C PRO A 35 38.76 13.41 17.42
N ASN A 36 38.00 12.76 18.29
CA ASN A 36 37.18 11.57 18.11
C ASN A 36 36.55 11.46 16.72
N ALA A 37 36.87 10.40 16.02
CA ALA A 37 36.04 9.86 14.95
C ALA A 37 34.71 9.39 15.56
N PRO A 38 33.56 9.56 14.85
CA PRO A 38 32.31 8.99 15.32
C PRO A 38 32.47 7.47 15.46
N PRO A 39 31.76 6.83 16.42
CA PRO A 39 31.87 5.39 16.61
C PRO A 39 31.45 4.68 15.32
N ASP A 40 32.31 3.75 14.91
CA ASP A 40 32.06 2.80 13.84
C ASP A 40 30.68 2.17 14.04
N SER A 41 29.76 2.45 13.15
CA SER A 41 28.45 1.81 13.14
C SER A 41 28.68 0.34 12.81
N GLY A 42 28.83 -0.47 13.85
CA GLY A 42 28.96 -1.91 13.70
C GLY A 42 27.89 -2.44 12.75
N ALA A 43 28.30 -3.18 11.73
CA ALA A 43 27.39 -3.86 10.83
C ALA A 43 26.36 -4.64 11.66
N PRO A 44 25.06 -4.59 11.31
CA PRO A 44 24.07 -5.38 12.01
C PRO A 44 24.47 -6.87 11.97
N PRO A 45 24.20 -7.64 13.03
CA PRO A 45 24.54 -9.06 13.06
C PRO A 45 23.93 -9.75 11.83
N ASP A 46 24.77 -10.46 11.09
CA ASP A 46 24.35 -11.28 9.95
C ASP A 46 23.43 -12.40 10.47
N THR A 47 22.11 -12.19 10.34
CA THR A 47 21.09 -13.16 10.75
C THR A 47 21.00 -14.35 9.79
N SER A 48 21.80 -14.37 8.72
CA SER A 48 21.93 -15.50 7.78
C SER A 48 22.96 -16.54 8.22
N ALA A 49 23.66 -16.33 9.33
CA ALA A 49 24.59 -17.33 9.85
C ALA A 49 23.83 -18.62 10.21
N PRO A 50 24.29 -19.79 9.74
CA PRO A 50 23.66 -21.05 10.14
C PRO A 50 23.76 -21.20 11.66
N PRO A 51 22.72 -21.79 12.31
CA PRO A 51 22.76 -22.05 13.75
C PRO A 51 23.99 -22.90 14.10
N PRO A 52 24.55 -22.73 15.30
CA PRO A 52 25.70 -23.52 15.73
C PRO A 52 25.38 -25.02 15.59
N ALA A 53 26.34 -25.78 15.07
CA ALA A 53 26.20 -27.23 14.89
C ALA A 53 25.82 -27.88 16.21
N GLY A 54 24.61 -28.48 16.29
CA GLY A 54 24.06 -29.07 17.49
C GLY A 54 22.82 -28.39 18.07
N ALA A 55 22.25 -27.37 17.40
CA ALA A 55 20.96 -26.80 17.81
C ALA A 55 19.85 -27.88 17.79
N ILE A 56 19.16 -28.06 18.90
CA ILE A 56 18.04 -29.01 19.03
C ILE A 56 16.73 -28.25 18.74
N ALA A 57 15.94 -28.81 17.81
CA ALA A 57 14.61 -28.27 17.51
C ALA A 57 13.68 -28.39 18.73
N LEU A 58 13.02 -27.29 19.10
CA LEU A 58 12.05 -27.30 20.20
C LEU A 58 10.70 -27.84 19.73
N THR A 59 9.96 -28.53 20.62
CA THR A 59 8.56 -28.83 20.38
C THR A 59 7.70 -27.55 20.44
N CYS A 60 6.44 -27.62 20.00
CA CYS A 60 5.53 -26.49 20.12
C CYS A 60 5.39 -26.02 21.57
N GLU A 61 5.19 -26.95 22.48
CA GLU A 61 5.00 -26.68 23.92
C GLU A 61 6.26 -26.06 24.56
N GLN A 62 7.44 -26.45 24.10
CA GLN A 62 8.72 -25.92 24.60
C GLN A 62 8.98 -24.46 24.17
N LEU A 63 8.26 -23.93 23.18
CA LEU A 63 8.31 -22.52 22.83
C LEU A 63 7.57 -21.64 23.84
N GLN A 64 6.66 -22.22 24.65
CA GLN A 64 5.91 -21.50 25.70
C GLN A 64 6.88 -20.83 26.68
N GLY A 65 6.72 -19.52 26.87
CA GLY A 65 7.59 -18.75 27.78
C GLY A 65 8.97 -18.40 27.22
N MET A 66 9.29 -18.77 25.98
CA MET A 66 10.54 -18.36 25.32
C MET A 66 10.68 -16.84 25.34
N THR A 67 11.87 -16.37 25.68
CA THR A 67 12.23 -14.95 25.63
C THR A 67 13.24 -14.70 24.51
N ILE A 68 13.07 -13.59 23.81
CA ILE A 68 13.99 -13.11 22.79
C ILE A 68 14.66 -11.85 23.31
N PRO A 69 15.98 -11.85 23.55
CA PRO A 69 16.70 -10.70 24.06
C PRO A 69 16.59 -9.50 23.10
N ALA A 70 16.56 -8.28 23.63
CA ALA A 70 16.57 -7.04 22.84
C ALA A 70 17.72 -7.01 21.82
N ALA A 71 18.89 -7.52 22.18
CA ALA A 71 20.06 -7.58 21.30
C ALA A 71 19.89 -8.48 20.07
N SER A 72 18.88 -9.37 20.06
CA SER A 72 18.55 -10.22 18.91
C SER A 72 17.52 -9.57 17.97
N ILE A 73 17.06 -8.36 18.29
CA ILE A 73 16.10 -7.59 17.51
C ILE A 73 16.81 -6.34 16.99
N GLY A 74 16.87 -6.17 15.68
CA GLY A 74 17.70 -5.16 15.03
C GLY A 74 17.28 -3.70 15.21
N LEU A 75 16.26 -3.42 16.05
CA LEU A 75 15.79 -2.08 16.41
C LEU A 75 15.54 -1.98 17.92
N PRO A 76 15.55 -0.76 18.49
CA PRO A 76 15.36 -0.56 19.92
C PRO A 76 14.03 -1.14 20.44
N THR A 77 14.14 -1.99 21.46
CA THR A 77 13.03 -2.65 22.15
C THR A 77 13.52 -3.15 23.53
N SER A 78 12.62 -3.45 24.44
CA SER A 78 12.93 -4.12 25.71
C SER A 78 12.92 -5.65 25.61
N GLY A 79 12.93 -6.20 24.39
CA GLY A 79 12.90 -7.64 24.10
C GLY A 79 11.50 -8.17 23.82
N ALA A 80 11.41 -9.48 23.52
CA ALA A 80 10.15 -10.13 23.22
C ALA A 80 9.94 -11.39 24.06
N SER A 81 8.69 -11.82 24.17
CA SER A 81 8.32 -13.05 24.86
C SER A 81 7.16 -13.77 24.20
N VAL A 82 7.22 -15.09 24.16
CA VAL A 82 6.13 -15.96 23.76
C VAL A 82 5.16 -16.11 24.93
N THR A 83 3.92 -15.68 24.75
CA THR A 83 2.86 -15.75 25.76
C THR A 83 2.06 -17.03 25.67
N SER A 84 1.96 -17.62 24.47
CA SER A 84 1.37 -18.96 24.26
C SER A 84 1.99 -19.65 23.06
N ALA A 85 2.09 -20.97 23.14
CA ALA A 85 2.46 -21.84 22.01
C ALA A 85 1.58 -23.09 22.07
N THR A 86 0.67 -23.25 21.12
CA THR A 86 -0.39 -24.25 21.16
C THR A 86 -0.39 -25.10 19.90
N PRO A 87 -0.26 -26.42 19.99
CA PRO A 87 -0.47 -27.31 18.86
C PRO A 87 -1.93 -27.22 18.38
N VAL A 88 -2.11 -27.02 17.08
CA VAL A 88 -3.42 -26.97 16.42
C VAL A 88 -3.51 -28.15 15.48
N ALA A 89 -4.52 -28.98 15.68
CA ALA A 89 -4.75 -30.16 14.84
C ALA A 89 -5.14 -29.76 13.41
N ALA A 90 -4.84 -30.63 12.45
CA ALA A 90 -5.29 -30.45 11.07
C ALA A 90 -6.82 -30.35 10.99
N SER A 91 -7.31 -29.48 10.11
CA SER A 91 -8.74 -29.22 9.93
C SER A 91 -9.09 -28.89 8.49
N GLY A 92 -10.37 -28.97 8.13
CA GLY A 92 -10.84 -28.71 6.77
C GLY A 92 -10.51 -29.84 5.79
N THR A 93 -10.94 -29.68 4.55
CA THR A 93 -10.72 -30.64 3.45
C THR A 93 -10.49 -29.90 2.13
N GLY A 94 -9.82 -30.54 1.16
CA GLY A 94 -9.55 -29.93 -0.13
C GLY A 94 -8.76 -28.63 0.01
N VAL A 95 -9.18 -27.60 -0.69
CA VAL A 95 -8.49 -26.29 -0.70
C VAL A 95 -8.58 -25.53 0.63
N THR A 96 -9.56 -25.87 1.48
CA THR A 96 -9.71 -25.27 2.81
C THR A 96 -8.96 -26.04 3.90
N ALA A 97 -8.25 -27.11 3.53
CA ALA A 97 -7.46 -27.89 4.48
C ALA A 97 -6.35 -27.01 5.08
N VAL A 98 -6.27 -27.03 6.41
CA VAL A 98 -5.16 -26.44 7.17
C VAL A 98 -4.43 -27.61 7.82
N PRO A 99 -3.14 -27.82 7.56
CA PRO A 99 -2.36 -28.90 8.19
C PRO A 99 -2.23 -28.65 9.69
N ALA A 100 -1.77 -29.67 10.42
CA ALA A 100 -1.37 -29.46 11.81
C ALA A 100 -0.21 -28.45 11.87
N TYR A 101 -0.29 -27.53 12.84
CA TYR A 101 0.70 -26.47 13.02
C TYR A 101 0.79 -26.04 14.49
N CYS A 102 1.87 -25.37 14.86
CA CYS A 102 1.98 -24.71 16.15
C CYS A 102 1.58 -23.22 15.99
N GLU A 103 0.56 -22.78 16.72
CA GLU A 103 0.22 -21.36 16.81
C GLU A 103 0.94 -20.73 18.00
N VAL A 104 1.81 -19.77 17.72
CA VAL A 104 2.56 -19.02 18.73
C VAL A 104 1.98 -17.61 18.79
N SER A 105 1.69 -17.12 20.00
CA SER A 105 1.36 -15.72 20.27
C SER A 105 2.38 -15.14 21.23
N GLY A 106 2.67 -13.83 21.07
CA GLY A 106 3.63 -13.18 21.95
C GLY A 106 3.54 -11.66 21.88
N LYS A 107 4.49 -11.03 22.57
CA LYS A 107 4.61 -9.57 22.59
C LYS A 107 6.06 -9.14 22.50
N ILE A 108 6.29 -7.97 21.90
CA ILE A 108 7.55 -7.25 21.90
C ILE A 108 7.34 -6.01 22.76
N ALA A 109 8.17 -5.85 23.78
CA ALA A 109 8.02 -4.76 24.74
C ALA A 109 8.68 -3.47 24.20
N PRO A 110 8.02 -2.30 24.30
CA PRO A 110 8.56 -1.04 23.84
C PRO A 110 9.72 -0.55 24.74
N ILE A 111 10.43 0.49 24.29
CA ILE A 111 11.37 1.26 25.14
C ILE A 111 10.63 2.29 25.97
N ASP A 112 9.68 3.00 25.35
CA ASP A 112 8.81 3.94 26.06
C ASP A 112 7.75 3.15 26.86
N PRO A 113 7.76 3.20 28.22
CA PRO A 113 6.81 2.44 29.03
C PRO A 113 5.34 2.88 28.83
N ALA A 114 5.11 4.05 28.21
CA ALA A 114 3.78 4.53 27.85
C ALA A 114 3.30 4.01 26.48
N ALA A 115 4.19 3.45 25.66
CA ALA A 115 3.83 2.86 24.39
C ALA A 115 3.19 1.47 24.58
N PRO A 116 2.24 1.08 23.73
CA PRO A 116 1.71 -0.28 23.73
C PRO A 116 2.77 -1.31 23.32
N ASN A 117 2.62 -2.56 23.77
CA ASN A 117 3.39 -3.66 23.22
C ASN A 117 3.00 -3.90 21.75
N ILE A 118 3.95 -4.38 20.96
CA ILE A 118 3.63 -5.03 19.68
C ILE A 118 3.14 -6.44 20.00
N LEU A 119 1.91 -6.78 19.64
CA LEU A 119 1.41 -8.15 19.74
C LEU A 119 1.63 -8.84 18.39
N PHE A 120 2.07 -10.10 18.44
CA PHE A 120 2.35 -10.87 17.23
C PHE A 120 1.80 -12.30 17.30
N LYS A 121 1.63 -12.90 16.12
CA LYS A 121 1.37 -14.34 15.96
C LYS A 121 2.32 -14.94 14.95
N VAL A 122 2.66 -16.24 15.16
CA VAL A 122 3.43 -17.06 14.23
C VAL A 122 2.74 -18.39 14.05
N GLY A 123 2.49 -18.80 12.80
CA GLY A 123 2.00 -20.11 12.40
C GLY A 123 3.16 -20.97 11.90
N LEU A 124 3.43 -22.09 12.58
CA LEU A 124 4.57 -22.98 12.32
C LEU A 124 4.06 -24.35 11.86
N PRO A 125 4.00 -24.64 10.54
CA PRO A 125 3.49 -25.91 10.03
C PRO A 125 4.40 -27.09 10.43
N GLU A 126 3.85 -28.26 10.67
CA GLU A 126 4.66 -29.46 10.95
C GLU A 126 5.61 -29.80 9.78
N SER A 127 5.11 -29.68 8.55
CA SER A 127 5.88 -29.87 7.32
C SER A 127 6.29 -28.52 6.75
N TRP A 128 7.39 -27.94 7.26
CA TRP A 128 7.89 -26.65 6.84
C TRP A 128 8.71 -26.74 5.55
N ASN A 129 8.42 -25.86 4.58
CA ASN A 129 9.11 -25.79 3.30
C ASN A 129 10.36 -24.88 3.31
N HIS A 130 10.83 -24.47 4.49
CA HIS A 130 11.95 -23.54 4.73
C HIS A 130 11.70 -22.10 4.22
N LYS A 131 10.46 -21.73 3.99
CA LYS A 131 10.06 -20.37 3.52
C LYS A 131 9.12 -19.72 4.53
N VAL A 132 9.13 -18.38 4.53
CA VAL A 132 8.24 -17.62 5.41
C VAL A 132 7.47 -16.57 4.62
N VAL A 133 6.27 -16.24 5.12
CA VAL A 133 5.47 -15.10 4.67
C VAL A 133 5.08 -14.26 5.87
N MET A 134 5.45 -12.98 5.87
CA MET A 134 4.88 -11.98 6.76
C MET A 134 3.68 -11.33 6.09
N PHE A 135 2.57 -11.20 6.82
CA PHE A 135 1.40 -10.48 6.36
C PHE A 135 1.38 -9.05 6.92
N GLY A 136 1.11 -8.08 6.03
CA GLY A 136 0.82 -6.71 6.40
C GLY A 136 -0.65 -6.51 6.78
N GLY A 137 -0.94 -5.40 7.45
CA GLY A 137 -2.29 -5.05 7.90
C GLY A 137 -3.06 -4.15 6.94
N GLY A 138 -3.91 -3.27 7.50
CA GLY A 138 -4.71 -2.32 6.72
C GLY A 138 -5.26 -1.17 7.54
N GLY A 139 -5.50 -0.02 6.91
CA GLY A 139 -5.85 1.22 7.59
C GLY A 139 -4.77 1.64 8.58
N PHE A 140 -5.16 1.90 9.82
CA PHE A 140 -4.19 2.11 10.91
C PHE A 140 -3.81 0.81 11.62
N ASP A 141 -4.11 -0.38 11.06
CA ASP A 141 -3.83 -1.66 11.70
C ASP A 141 -4.53 -1.87 13.05
N GLY A 142 -3.78 -2.20 14.10
CA GLY A 142 -4.31 -2.38 15.46
C GLY A 142 -4.93 -3.74 15.73
N THR A 143 -4.89 -4.65 14.76
CA THR A 143 -5.28 -6.07 14.88
C THR A 143 -4.26 -6.95 14.16
N ILE A 144 -4.06 -8.16 14.65
CA ILE A 144 -3.11 -9.09 14.03
C ILE A 144 -3.78 -9.79 12.85
N PRO A 145 -3.29 -9.65 11.61
CA PRO A 145 -3.74 -10.47 10.48
C PRO A 145 -3.67 -11.96 10.78
N SER A 146 -4.63 -12.72 10.27
CA SER A 146 -4.65 -14.18 10.51
C SER A 146 -3.44 -14.87 9.87
N VAL A 147 -2.68 -15.63 10.66
CA VAL A 147 -1.56 -16.46 10.15
C VAL A 147 -2.01 -17.58 9.22
N LYS A 148 -3.33 -17.83 9.12
CA LYS A 148 -3.95 -18.79 8.18
C LYS A 148 -4.52 -18.11 6.94
N ALA A 149 -4.42 -16.80 6.83
CA ALA A 149 -4.95 -16.06 5.69
C ALA A 149 -4.22 -16.40 4.39
N ASN A 150 -4.86 -16.06 3.27
CA ASN A 150 -4.17 -16.00 1.98
C ASN A 150 -3.43 -14.66 1.84
N VAL A 151 -2.55 -14.56 0.86
CA VAL A 151 -2.01 -13.26 0.43
C VAL A 151 -3.16 -12.39 -0.11
N PRO A 152 -3.04 -11.05 -0.11
CA PRO A 152 -4.08 -10.18 -0.67
C PRO A 152 -4.45 -10.60 -2.09
N ASN A 153 -5.74 -10.63 -2.38
CA ASN A 153 -6.29 -11.10 -3.68
C ASN A 153 -5.76 -12.48 -4.12
N GLY A 154 -5.36 -13.31 -3.16
CA GLY A 154 -4.92 -14.68 -3.42
C GLY A 154 -6.08 -15.59 -3.87
N PRO A 155 -5.78 -16.70 -4.58
CA PRO A 155 -6.78 -17.58 -5.14
C PRO A 155 -7.60 -18.29 -4.04
N THR A 156 -8.89 -18.44 -4.29
CA THR A 156 -9.81 -19.14 -3.38
C THR A 156 -9.88 -20.64 -3.65
N ASP A 157 -9.36 -21.08 -4.78
CA ASP A 157 -9.31 -22.46 -5.25
C ASP A 157 -7.98 -23.18 -4.99
N LYS A 158 -7.07 -22.54 -4.25
CA LYS A 158 -5.77 -23.09 -3.86
C LYS A 158 -5.54 -22.96 -2.35
N PRO A 159 -4.69 -23.85 -1.77
CA PRO A 159 -4.35 -23.79 -0.36
C PRO A 159 -3.67 -22.47 0.04
N THR A 160 -3.89 -22.01 1.27
CA THR A 160 -3.25 -20.83 1.84
C THR A 160 -1.74 -21.03 2.06
N PRO A 161 -0.93 -19.97 2.25
CA PRO A 161 0.51 -20.11 2.49
C PRO A 161 0.87 -21.10 3.60
N LEU A 162 0.18 -21.04 4.75
CA LEU A 162 0.41 -22.01 5.84
C LEU A 162 0.15 -23.46 5.38
N ALA A 163 -0.91 -23.67 4.60
CA ALA A 163 -1.26 -24.98 4.07
C ALA A 163 -0.29 -25.49 2.98
N ARG A 164 0.47 -24.55 2.36
CA ARG A 164 1.57 -24.86 1.43
C ARG A 164 2.91 -25.07 2.14
N GLY A 165 2.93 -25.10 3.48
CA GLY A 165 4.12 -25.33 4.28
C GLY A 165 4.96 -24.09 4.59
N TYR A 166 4.51 -22.88 4.26
CA TYR A 166 5.18 -21.66 4.71
C TYR A 166 4.96 -21.45 6.21
N ALA A 167 5.97 -21.08 6.96
CA ALA A 167 5.75 -20.46 8.25
C ALA A 167 5.25 -19.04 8.01
N THR A 168 4.20 -18.63 8.74
CA THR A 168 3.53 -17.36 8.53
C THR A 168 3.54 -16.53 9.80
N PHE A 169 3.61 -15.21 9.69
CA PHE A 169 3.56 -14.36 10.87
C PHE A 169 3.02 -12.96 10.55
N ALA A 170 2.52 -12.30 11.59
CA ALA A 170 1.97 -10.95 11.52
C ALA A 170 1.99 -10.29 12.90
N SER A 171 1.79 -8.97 12.95
CA SER A 171 1.62 -8.20 14.17
C SER A 171 0.47 -7.20 14.06
N ASP A 172 0.13 -6.54 15.17
CA ASP A 172 -0.86 -5.47 15.26
C ASP A 172 -0.28 -4.07 15.03
N SER A 173 0.92 -3.97 14.50
CA SER A 173 1.67 -2.72 14.29
C SER A 173 2.04 -1.94 15.56
N GLY A 174 1.94 -2.58 16.74
CA GLY A 174 2.37 -1.98 18.01
C GLY A 174 1.32 -1.09 18.66
N HIS A 175 0.05 -1.36 18.41
CA HIS A 175 -1.08 -0.78 19.12
C HIS A 175 -2.32 -1.67 18.94
N GLN A 176 -3.33 -1.48 19.80
CA GLN A 176 -4.56 -2.25 19.77
C GLN A 176 -5.74 -1.31 19.47
N ALA A 177 -6.44 -1.60 18.37
CA ALA A 177 -7.59 -0.80 17.93
C ALA A 177 -8.79 -0.92 18.88
N ASN A 178 -9.58 0.15 18.95
CA ASN A 178 -10.87 0.18 19.65
C ASN A 178 -12.03 -0.23 18.72
N ALA A 179 -13.25 0.20 19.04
CA ALA A 179 -14.44 -0.08 18.23
C ALA A 179 -14.41 0.52 16.81
N LEU A 180 -13.50 1.47 16.51
CA LEU A 180 -13.29 1.97 15.15
C LEU A 180 -12.46 1.01 14.29
N GLY A 181 -11.93 -0.07 14.88
CA GLY A 181 -11.12 -1.03 14.16
C GLY A 181 -9.91 -0.35 13.49
N SER A 182 -9.66 -0.67 12.23
CA SER A 182 -8.55 -0.14 11.45
C SER A 182 -8.60 1.37 11.15
N GLN A 183 -9.61 2.08 11.64
CA GLN A 183 -9.68 3.55 11.55
C GLN A 183 -9.26 4.25 12.86
N ASP A 184 -8.92 3.51 13.93
CA ASP A 184 -8.52 4.08 15.22
C ASP A 184 -7.11 4.69 15.19
N GLY A 185 -7.04 6.02 15.18
CA GLY A 185 -5.79 6.79 15.15
C GLY A 185 -5.22 7.19 16.53
N ARG A 186 -5.84 6.79 17.66
CA ARG A 186 -5.48 7.29 19.00
C ARG A 186 -4.03 7.01 19.41
N PHE A 187 -3.40 5.97 18.87
CA PHE A 187 -1.99 5.68 19.10
C PHE A 187 -1.06 6.77 18.56
N GLY A 188 -1.53 7.62 17.65
CA GLY A 188 -0.80 8.79 17.12
C GLY A 188 -0.36 9.79 18.19
N LEU A 189 -0.90 9.69 19.42
CA LEU A 189 -0.45 10.46 20.58
C LEU A 189 0.88 9.97 21.18
N ASN A 190 1.31 8.73 20.85
CA ASN A 190 2.58 8.16 21.33
C ASN A 190 3.58 8.04 20.16
N ASP A 191 4.75 8.66 20.32
CA ASP A 191 5.74 8.75 19.23
C ASP A 191 6.42 7.40 18.93
N GLU A 192 6.55 6.46 19.87
CA GLU A 192 7.07 5.11 19.58
C GLU A 192 6.04 4.29 18.82
N ALA A 193 4.76 4.39 19.16
CA ALA A 193 3.68 3.74 18.43
C ALA A 193 3.59 4.27 16.99
N VAL A 194 3.77 5.59 16.78
CA VAL A 194 3.84 6.18 15.43
C VAL A 194 5.04 5.64 14.64
N ARG A 195 6.22 5.52 15.25
CA ARG A 195 7.39 4.92 14.57
C ARG A 195 7.16 3.44 14.24
N ASN A 196 6.54 2.68 15.15
CA ASN A 196 6.19 1.28 14.88
C ASN A 196 5.26 1.19 13.67
N PHE A 197 4.15 1.93 13.65
CA PHE A 197 3.23 2.01 12.52
C PHE A 197 3.94 2.50 11.24
N GLY A 198 4.87 3.45 11.35
CA GLY A 198 5.68 3.96 10.25
C GLY A 198 6.63 2.93 9.63
N GLY A 199 6.84 1.77 10.29
CA GLY A 199 7.62 0.66 9.73
C GLY A 199 8.55 -0.06 10.71
N ASP A 200 8.94 0.52 11.87
CA ASP A 200 9.86 -0.16 12.80
C ASP A 200 9.34 -1.53 13.25
N VAL A 201 8.01 -1.68 13.34
CA VAL A 201 7.35 -2.94 13.68
C VAL A 201 7.73 -4.08 12.74
N LEU A 202 7.97 -3.80 11.46
CA LEU A 202 8.25 -4.82 10.44
C LEU A 202 9.54 -5.57 10.77
N LYS A 203 10.61 -4.83 11.09
CA LYS A 203 11.89 -5.39 11.52
C LYS A 203 11.77 -6.09 12.87
N LYS A 204 11.16 -5.44 13.87
CA LYS A 204 10.98 -6.00 15.21
C LYS A 204 10.22 -7.31 15.18
N THR A 205 9.10 -7.37 14.44
CA THR A 205 8.29 -8.59 14.30
C THR A 205 9.02 -9.67 13.52
N ARG A 206 9.66 -9.32 12.40
CA ARG A 206 10.42 -10.28 11.57
C ARG A 206 11.54 -10.94 12.36
N ASP A 207 12.38 -10.17 13.05
CA ASP A 207 13.52 -10.71 13.82
C ASP A 207 13.03 -11.61 14.96
N THR A 208 11.96 -11.20 15.65
CA THR A 208 11.31 -12.02 16.69
C THR A 208 10.77 -13.33 16.11
N ALA A 209 10.04 -13.27 14.98
CA ALA A 209 9.49 -14.46 14.34
C ALA A 209 10.58 -15.42 13.84
N VAL A 210 11.65 -14.89 13.24
CA VAL A 210 12.80 -15.69 12.77
C VAL A 210 13.51 -16.38 13.93
N ALA A 211 13.66 -15.73 15.09
CA ALA A 211 14.21 -16.35 16.29
C ALA A 211 13.34 -17.55 16.76
N ILE A 212 12.02 -17.39 16.76
CA ILE A 212 11.05 -18.46 17.12
C ILE A 212 11.11 -19.60 16.09
N ILE A 213 11.11 -19.28 14.79
CA ILE A 213 11.22 -20.25 13.69
C ILE A 213 12.51 -21.06 13.81
N THR A 214 13.63 -20.37 14.05
CA THR A 214 14.92 -21.02 14.24
C THR A 214 14.94 -21.93 15.47
N ALA A 215 14.33 -21.51 16.56
CA ALA A 215 14.18 -22.36 17.75
C ALA A 215 13.31 -23.62 17.47
N ARG A 216 12.24 -23.46 16.68
CA ARG A 216 11.30 -24.55 16.34
C ARG A 216 11.92 -25.59 15.41
N TYR A 217 12.70 -25.16 14.41
CA TYR A 217 13.18 -26.04 13.34
C TYR A 217 14.70 -26.28 13.35
N ALA A 218 15.43 -25.69 14.30
CA ALA A 218 16.89 -25.71 14.38
C ALA A 218 17.59 -25.10 13.13
N THR A 219 16.87 -24.36 12.30
CA THR A 219 17.39 -23.68 11.12
C THR A 219 16.54 -22.44 10.80
N GLY A 220 17.16 -21.41 10.19
CA GLY A 220 16.45 -20.22 9.72
C GLY A 220 15.77 -20.43 8.36
N PRO A 221 14.96 -19.45 7.91
CA PRO A 221 14.30 -19.51 6.60
C PRO A 221 15.32 -19.37 5.46
N ALA A 222 15.12 -20.17 4.40
CA ALA A 222 15.88 -20.06 3.15
C ALA A 222 15.32 -18.94 2.25
N LYS A 223 14.03 -18.62 2.37
CA LYS A 223 13.35 -17.54 1.66
C LYS A 223 12.37 -16.80 2.56
N SER A 224 12.36 -15.49 2.45
CA SER A 224 11.49 -14.59 3.22
C SER A 224 10.69 -13.69 2.30
N TYR A 225 9.37 -13.77 2.40
CA TYR A 225 8.44 -12.98 1.60
C TYR A 225 7.58 -12.08 2.48
N PHE A 226 7.24 -10.90 1.97
CA PHE A 226 6.24 -10.02 2.56
C PHE A 226 5.03 -9.94 1.63
N ALA A 227 3.82 -10.00 2.16
CA ALA A 227 2.60 -9.86 1.37
C ALA A 227 1.61 -8.94 2.08
N GLY A 228 1.18 -7.86 1.42
CA GLY A 228 0.24 -6.90 1.98
C GLY A 228 -0.53 -6.12 0.92
N GLY A 229 -1.67 -5.57 1.34
CA GLY A 229 -2.47 -4.64 0.54
C GLY A 229 -2.75 -3.37 1.32
N SER A 230 -3.02 -2.25 0.65
CA SER A 230 -3.29 -0.97 1.32
C SER A 230 -2.08 -0.50 2.17
N THR A 231 -2.29 -0.25 3.45
CA THR A 231 -1.19 -0.03 4.42
C THR A 231 -0.22 -1.21 4.40
N GLY A 232 -0.72 -2.46 4.35
CA GLY A 232 0.14 -3.63 4.22
C GLY A 232 0.96 -3.66 2.92
N GLY A 233 0.45 -3.06 1.83
CA GLY A 233 1.20 -2.82 0.60
C GLY A 233 2.32 -1.79 0.80
N ARG A 234 2.07 -0.70 1.54
CA ARG A 234 3.09 0.25 1.99
C ARG A 234 4.14 -0.44 2.84
N GLU A 235 3.72 -1.29 3.79
CA GLU A 235 4.60 -2.08 4.65
C GLU A 235 5.51 -3.01 3.84
N ALA A 236 4.98 -3.67 2.80
CA ALA A 236 5.76 -4.49 1.90
C ALA A 236 6.88 -3.67 1.21
N LEU A 237 6.55 -2.46 0.73
CA LEU A 237 7.53 -1.56 0.13
C LEU A 237 8.52 -1.01 1.16
N ALA A 238 8.07 -0.64 2.36
CA ALA A 238 8.94 -0.18 3.44
C ALA A 238 9.92 -1.28 3.90
N ALA A 239 9.46 -2.54 3.99
CA ALA A 239 10.27 -3.68 4.38
C ALA A 239 11.45 -3.90 3.43
N ILE A 240 11.19 -3.94 2.12
CA ILE A 240 12.24 -4.16 1.11
C ILE A 240 13.16 -2.95 0.91
N GLN A 241 12.68 -1.75 1.20
CA GLN A 241 13.45 -0.52 1.11
C GLN A 241 14.38 -0.36 2.32
N ARG A 242 13.84 -0.51 3.55
CA ARG A 242 14.59 -0.23 4.78
C ARG A 242 15.49 -1.39 5.20
N TRP A 243 15.07 -2.61 4.95
CA TRP A 243 15.79 -3.83 5.34
C TRP A 243 15.90 -4.82 4.17
N PRO A 244 16.53 -4.41 3.06
CA PRO A 244 16.60 -5.24 1.84
C PRO A 244 17.30 -6.59 2.07
N ALA A 245 18.18 -6.69 3.06
CA ALA A 245 18.87 -7.93 3.41
C ALA A 245 17.93 -9.01 3.99
N ASP A 246 16.78 -8.62 4.52
CA ASP A 246 15.84 -9.51 5.21
C ASP A 246 14.82 -10.19 4.27
N TRP A 247 14.69 -9.73 3.01
CA TRP A 247 13.60 -10.11 2.14
C TRP A 247 14.07 -10.58 0.77
N ASP A 248 13.52 -11.70 0.29
CA ASP A 248 13.76 -12.25 -1.04
C ASP A 248 12.66 -11.83 -2.03
N GLY A 249 11.49 -11.46 -1.54
CA GLY A 249 10.39 -11.01 -2.38
C GLY A 249 9.29 -10.27 -1.62
N ALA A 250 8.53 -9.46 -2.35
CA ALA A 250 7.38 -8.75 -1.83
C ALA A 250 6.20 -8.75 -2.80
N ILE A 251 5.00 -8.83 -2.25
CA ILE A 251 3.71 -8.65 -2.95
C ILE A 251 3.05 -7.43 -2.33
N ALA A 252 2.84 -6.38 -3.12
CA ALA A 252 2.20 -5.14 -2.69
C ALA A 252 0.98 -4.85 -3.57
N TRP A 253 -0.22 -5.07 -3.02
CA TRP A 253 -1.48 -4.72 -3.64
C TRP A 253 -1.91 -3.31 -3.20
N TYR A 254 -2.38 -2.50 -4.15
CA TYR A 254 -2.93 -1.13 -3.91
C TYR A 254 -2.20 -0.37 -2.78
N PRO A 255 -0.84 -0.23 -2.85
CA PRO A 255 -0.05 0.27 -1.74
C PRO A 255 -0.27 1.77 -1.49
N ALA A 256 -0.54 2.15 -0.23
CA ALA A 256 -0.53 3.54 0.21
C ALA A 256 0.92 4.03 0.41
N TRP A 257 1.78 3.91 -0.60
CA TRP A 257 3.23 4.05 -0.49
C TRP A 257 3.69 5.44 -0.02
N ASN A 258 2.96 6.50 -0.39
CA ASN A 258 3.15 7.87 0.05
C ASN A 258 2.01 8.28 1.00
N ASP A 259 1.93 7.61 2.14
CA ASP A 259 0.77 7.58 3.04
C ASP A 259 0.35 8.97 3.53
N ALA A 260 1.30 9.85 3.91
CA ALA A 260 0.98 11.22 4.31
C ALA A 260 0.34 12.02 3.16
N ALA A 261 0.83 11.84 1.93
CA ALA A 261 0.25 12.46 0.74
C ALA A 261 -1.13 11.87 0.43
N ALA A 262 -1.31 10.55 0.59
CA ALA A 262 -2.60 9.86 0.42
C ALA A 262 -3.64 10.35 1.42
N LEU A 263 -3.27 10.52 2.69
CA LEU A 263 -4.15 11.07 3.73
C LEU A 263 -4.55 12.53 3.43
N LEU A 264 -3.65 13.36 2.92
CA LEU A 264 -3.99 14.72 2.48
C LEU A 264 -4.95 14.71 1.28
N GLY A 265 -4.71 13.84 0.29
CA GLY A 265 -5.60 13.65 -0.85
C GLY A 265 -6.99 13.16 -0.45
N GLY A 266 -7.05 12.17 0.43
CA GLY A 266 -8.29 11.68 1.02
C GLY A 266 -9.02 12.74 1.87
N HIS A 267 -8.25 13.60 2.56
CA HIS A 267 -8.86 14.71 3.29
C HIS A 267 -9.46 15.78 2.36
N ARG A 268 -8.85 16.04 1.21
CA ARG A 268 -9.44 16.90 0.18
C ARG A 268 -10.77 16.32 -0.33
N MET A 269 -10.83 15.00 -0.58
CA MET A 269 -12.08 14.30 -0.89
C MET A 269 -13.12 14.51 0.21
N SER A 270 -12.75 14.31 1.48
CA SER A 270 -13.63 14.47 2.63
C SER A 270 -14.24 15.88 2.70
N ARG A 271 -13.42 16.91 2.50
CA ARG A 271 -13.87 18.31 2.47
C ARG A 271 -14.78 18.63 1.30
N ALA A 272 -14.51 18.04 0.12
CA ALA A 272 -15.36 18.21 -1.06
C ALA A 272 -16.75 17.60 -0.82
N LEU A 273 -16.80 16.37 -0.30
CA LEU A 273 -18.05 15.68 0.02
C LEU A 273 -18.82 16.34 1.20
N ALA A 274 -18.12 17.02 2.12
CA ALA A 274 -18.72 17.72 3.25
C ALA A 274 -19.43 19.03 2.87
N GLN A 275 -19.26 19.55 1.65
CA GLN A 275 -19.94 20.76 1.22
C GLN A 275 -21.46 20.54 1.15
N PRO A 276 -22.27 21.58 1.42
CA PRO A 276 -23.72 21.47 1.33
C PRO A 276 -24.18 20.92 -0.01
N GLY A 277 -24.96 19.84 0.00
CA GLY A 277 -25.51 19.21 -1.20
C GLY A 277 -24.50 18.48 -2.11
N ALA A 278 -23.23 18.34 -1.70
CA ALA A 278 -22.18 17.75 -2.53
C ALA A 278 -22.06 16.21 -2.42
N TYR A 279 -22.65 15.60 -1.41
CA TYR A 279 -22.60 14.16 -1.20
C TYR A 279 -23.70 13.45 -1.98
N PRO A 280 -23.39 12.66 -3.01
CA PRO A 280 -24.39 11.91 -3.75
C PRO A 280 -24.85 10.69 -2.95
N ASN A 281 -26.15 10.48 -2.85
CA ASN A 281 -26.69 9.24 -2.29
C ASN A 281 -26.43 8.05 -3.24
N ALA A 282 -26.74 6.83 -2.79
CA ALA A 282 -26.44 5.61 -3.55
C ALA A 282 -27.12 5.57 -4.94
N ALA A 283 -28.34 6.10 -5.07
CA ALA A 283 -29.04 6.16 -6.37
C ALA A 283 -28.32 7.09 -7.36
N LYS A 284 -27.84 8.23 -6.90
CA LYS A 284 -27.07 9.17 -7.73
C LYS A 284 -25.67 8.64 -8.09
N ARG A 285 -25.04 7.87 -7.19
CA ARG A 285 -23.79 7.16 -7.49
C ARG A 285 -24.00 6.13 -8.61
N LEU A 286 -25.15 5.43 -8.60
CA LEU A 286 -25.52 4.52 -9.68
C LEU A 286 -25.69 5.27 -11.01
N VAL A 287 -26.36 6.42 -11.03
CA VAL A 287 -26.51 7.24 -12.24
C VAL A 287 -25.14 7.63 -12.80
N LEU A 288 -24.22 8.06 -11.96
CA LEU A 288 -22.84 8.41 -12.37
C LEU A 288 -22.10 7.18 -12.92
N TYR A 289 -22.19 6.05 -12.22
CA TYR A 289 -21.56 4.79 -12.62
C TYR A 289 -22.08 4.32 -13.99
N GLU A 290 -23.41 4.21 -14.15
CA GLU A 290 -24.02 3.76 -15.41
C GLU A 290 -23.68 4.69 -16.58
N ALA A 291 -23.65 6.02 -16.36
CA ALA A 291 -23.28 6.97 -17.41
C ALA A 291 -21.79 6.84 -17.80
N ALA A 292 -20.90 6.64 -16.83
CA ALA A 292 -19.51 6.39 -17.13
C ALA A 292 -19.31 5.06 -17.88
N MET A 293 -20.02 4.01 -17.48
CA MET A 293 -20.02 2.73 -18.20
C MET A 293 -20.55 2.87 -19.64
N GLU A 294 -21.68 3.56 -19.86
CA GLU A 294 -22.23 3.81 -21.21
C GLU A 294 -21.23 4.53 -22.11
N ALA A 295 -20.44 5.46 -21.53
CA ALA A 295 -19.46 6.24 -22.29
C ALA A 295 -18.11 5.53 -22.50
N CYS A 296 -17.71 4.63 -21.62
CA CYS A 296 -16.34 4.16 -21.51
C CYS A 296 -16.14 2.65 -21.69
N ASP A 297 -17.14 1.81 -21.38
CA ASP A 297 -17.02 0.35 -21.37
C ASP A 297 -16.51 -0.18 -22.72
N GLY A 298 -17.01 0.37 -23.84
CA GLY A 298 -16.59 -0.05 -25.17
C GLY A 298 -15.22 0.47 -25.64
N LEU A 299 -14.47 1.22 -24.83
CA LEU A 299 -13.20 1.84 -25.27
C LEU A 299 -12.04 0.85 -25.42
N ASP A 300 -12.19 -0.34 -24.92
CA ASP A 300 -11.24 -1.45 -25.08
C ASP A 300 -11.62 -2.44 -26.18
N GLY A 301 -12.70 -2.12 -26.94
CA GLY A 301 -13.18 -2.91 -28.09
C GLY A 301 -14.38 -3.80 -27.78
N VAL A 302 -14.88 -3.83 -26.54
CA VAL A 302 -16.08 -4.58 -26.15
C VAL A 302 -16.79 -3.92 -24.97
N ALA A 303 -18.11 -3.98 -24.94
CA ALA A 303 -18.91 -3.57 -23.79
C ALA A 303 -19.20 -4.82 -22.94
N ASP A 304 -18.39 -5.05 -21.91
CA ASP A 304 -18.43 -6.25 -21.07
C ASP A 304 -18.55 -5.96 -19.56
N GLY A 305 -18.82 -4.70 -19.23
CA GLY A 305 -18.98 -4.22 -17.85
C GLY A 305 -17.66 -3.85 -17.17
N LEU A 306 -16.57 -3.66 -17.94
CA LEU A 306 -15.25 -3.29 -17.42
C LEU A 306 -14.64 -2.16 -18.23
N ILE A 307 -14.17 -1.12 -17.57
CA ILE A 307 -13.37 -0.07 -18.21
C ILE A 307 -11.90 -0.47 -18.11
N SER A 308 -11.34 -1.03 -19.19
CA SER A 308 -9.93 -1.42 -19.23
C SER A 308 -9.03 -0.26 -19.66
N ASN A 309 -9.51 0.63 -20.57
CA ASN A 309 -8.79 1.83 -20.96
C ASN A 309 -9.22 3.03 -20.12
N GLN A 310 -8.83 3.01 -18.84
CA GLN A 310 -9.23 4.02 -17.86
C GLN A 310 -8.70 5.43 -18.22
N ASN A 311 -7.50 5.52 -18.77
CA ASN A 311 -6.92 6.80 -19.18
C ASN A 311 -7.75 7.49 -20.26
N LEU A 312 -8.23 6.73 -21.24
CA LEU A 312 -9.09 7.29 -22.28
C LEU A 312 -10.47 7.67 -21.72
N CYS A 313 -11.00 6.89 -20.78
CA CYS A 313 -12.24 7.23 -20.09
C CYS A 313 -12.08 8.56 -19.30
N ASN A 314 -11.01 8.70 -18.52
CA ASN A 314 -10.71 9.93 -17.77
C ASN A 314 -10.57 11.17 -18.68
N ALA A 315 -10.10 11.00 -19.92
CA ALA A 315 -9.95 12.07 -20.87
C ALA A 315 -11.25 12.47 -21.59
N ARG A 316 -12.22 11.54 -21.67
CA ARG A 316 -13.44 11.73 -22.47
C ARG A 316 -14.70 11.98 -21.65
N PHE A 317 -14.80 11.39 -20.46
CA PHE A 317 -16.00 11.50 -19.64
C PHE A 317 -16.03 12.82 -18.86
N ASP A 318 -17.09 13.59 -19.08
CA ASP A 318 -17.39 14.81 -18.31
C ASP A 318 -18.82 14.73 -17.77
N PRO A 319 -19.00 14.59 -16.45
CA PRO A 319 -20.35 14.45 -15.84
C PRO A 319 -21.25 15.68 -16.03
N SER A 320 -20.68 16.84 -16.41
CA SER A 320 -21.47 18.05 -16.67
C SER A 320 -22.24 18.00 -18.00
N THR A 321 -21.76 17.22 -18.95
CA THR A 321 -22.30 17.06 -20.31
C THR A 321 -22.73 15.62 -20.64
N ALA A 322 -22.36 14.66 -19.79
CA ALA A 322 -22.67 13.26 -20.00
C ALA A 322 -24.17 12.99 -19.98
N THR A 323 -24.55 11.94 -20.71
CA THR A 323 -25.91 11.43 -20.77
C THR A 323 -25.95 9.97 -20.30
N LEU A 324 -27.13 9.54 -19.84
CA LEU A 324 -27.45 8.15 -19.59
C LEU A 324 -28.73 7.84 -20.36
N ARG A 325 -28.66 6.87 -21.28
CA ARG A 325 -29.79 6.50 -22.17
C ARG A 325 -30.37 7.72 -22.91
N GLY A 326 -29.48 8.64 -23.32
CA GLY A 326 -29.83 9.86 -24.05
C GLY A 326 -30.37 11.01 -23.18
N ALA A 327 -30.54 10.84 -21.87
CA ALA A 327 -30.95 11.90 -20.94
C ALA A 327 -29.72 12.48 -20.21
N PRO A 328 -29.61 13.84 -20.07
CA PRO A 328 -28.52 14.44 -19.29
C PRO A 328 -28.51 13.92 -17.84
N ILE A 329 -27.32 13.57 -17.33
CA ILE A 329 -27.16 13.20 -15.91
C ILE A 329 -26.99 14.41 -15.00
N ARG A 330 -26.71 15.60 -15.53
CA ARG A 330 -26.72 16.86 -14.80
C ARG A 330 -28.16 17.33 -14.62
N CYS A 331 -28.58 17.66 -13.42
CA CYS A 331 -29.91 18.18 -13.15
C CYS A 331 -30.18 19.50 -13.87
N ALA A 332 -31.43 19.78 -14.24
CA ALA A 332 -31.80 21.01 -14.87
C ALA A 332 -31.37 22.23 -14.03
N ASN A 333 -30.70 23.19 -14.65
CA ASN A 333 -30.12 24.38 -14.01
C ASN A 333 -29.08 24.06 -12.90
N GLY A 334 -28.59 22.81 -12.82
CA GLY A 334 -27.60 22.39 -11.82
C GLY A 334 -28.14 22.27 -10.38
N ALA A 335 -29.44 22.48 -10.17
CA ALA A 335 -30.05 22.39 -8.87
C ALA A 335 -30.35 20.93 -8.47
N GLU A 336 -30.42 20.66 -7.17
CA GLU A 336 -30.84 19.35 -6.65
C GLU A 336 -32.28 19.03 -7.11
N ALA A 337 -32.48 17.89 -7.79
CA ALA A 337 -33.77 17.53 -8.38
C ALA A 337 -33.99 16.00 -8.38
N GLY A 338 -34.02 15.39 -7.19
CA GLY A 338 -34.29 13.96 -7.03
C GLY A 338 -33.11 13.04 -7.42
N ASP A 339 -33.37 11.73 -7.56
CA ASP A 339 -32.34 10.70 -7.61
C ASP A 339 -31.82 10.37 -9.02
N SER A 340 -32.45 10.91 -10.07
CA SER A 340 -32.12 10.57 -11.47
C SER A 340 -31.07 11.47 -12.11
N CYS A 341 -30.54 12.46 -11.38
CA CYS A 341 -29.54 13.40 -11.88
C CYS A 341 -28.63 13.89 -10.76
N LEU A 342 -27.48 14.46 -11.12
CA LEU A 342 -26.53 15.07 -10.19
C LEU A 342 -26.64 16.60 -10.22
N SER A 343 -26.59 17.22 -9.04
CA SER A 343 -26.48 18.68 -8.93
C SER A 343 -25.06 19.15 -9.26
N ASP A 344 -24.91 20.47 -9.53
CA ASP A 344 -23.59 21.07 -9.75
C ASP A 344 -22.65 20.86 -8.55
N ALA A 345 -23.17 20.88 -7.33
CA ALA A 345 -22.40 20.64 -6.13
C ALA A 345 -21.82 19.19 -6.08
N GLN A 346 -22.62 18.20 -6.50
CA GLN A 346 -22.18 16.81 -6.58
C GLN A 346 -21.14 16.61 -7.69
N ILE A 347 -21.41 17.17 -8.88
CA ILE A 347 -20.46 17.14 -10.01
C ILE A 347 -19.12 17.78 -9.63
N ALA A 348 -19.16 18.94 -8.97
CA ALA A 348 -17.95 19.61 -8.50
C ALA A 348 -17.16 18.77 -7.49
N ALA A 349 -17.84 18.06 -6.58
CA ALA A 349 -17.18 17.13 -5.66
C ALA A 349 -16.52 15.96 -6.41
N MET A 350 -17.22 15.34 -7.37
CA MET A 350 -16.64 14.24 -8.17
C MET A 350 -15.44 14.70 -8.99
N ASN A 351 -15.51 15.85 -9.63
CA ASN A 351 -14.38 16.45 -10.35
C ASN A 351 -13.20 16.76 -9.41
N THR A 352 -13.47 17.23 -8.18
CA THR A 352 -12.45 17.43 -7.16
C THR A 352 -11.74 16.12 -6.83
N ILE A 353 -12.48 15.03 -6.66
CA ILE A 353 -11.92 13.70 -6.37
C ILE A 353 -11.09 13.17 -7.54
N ASN A 354 -11.53 13.39 -8.77
CA ASN A 354 -10.79 12.95 -9.96
C ASN A 354 -9.48 13.73 -10.21
N THR A 355 -9.30 14.91 -9.61
CA THR A 355 -8.14 15.78 -9.84
C THR A 355 -7.12 15.72 -8.69
N ALA A 356 -5.86 16.04 -9.00
CA ALA A 356 -4.78 16.01 -8.01
C ALA A 356 -4.96 17.04 -6.90
N THR A 357 -4.51 16.69 -5.69
CA THR A 357 -4.30 17.59 -4.54
C THR A 357 -2.89 18.14 -4.63
N ASN A 358 -2.73 19.44 -4.75
CA ASN A 358 -1.42 20.09 -4.92
C ASN A 358 -0.99 20.72 -3.59
N PHE A 359 0.16 20.33 -3.07
CA PHE A 359 0.66 20.82 -1.79
C PHE A 359 1.39 22.16 -1.98
N ARG A 360 0.96 23.19 -1.25
CA ARG A 360 1.59 24.52 -1.22
C ARG A 360 2.60 24.64 -0.08
N PHE A 361 3.11 23.53 0.39
CA PHE A 361 4.12 23.40 1.43
C PHE A 361 4.98 22.16 1.14
N PRO A 362 6.24 22.11 1.60
CA PRO A 362 7.08 20.95 1.35
C PRO A 362 6.70 19.77 2.25
N LEU A 363 6.56 18.58 1.67
CA LEU A 363 6.64 17.32 2.41
C LEU A 363 8.11 16.86 2.43
N ALA A 364 8.60 16.42 3.58
CA ALA A 364 9.97 15.95 3.72
C ALA A 364 10.25 14.66 2.93
N SER A 365 9.20 13.91 2.57
CA SER A 365 9.27 12.78 1.62
C SER A 365 9.53 13.22 0.18
N GLY A 366 9.40 14.52 -0.14
CA GLY A 366 9.57 15.07 -1.48
C GLY A 366 8.29 15.11 -2.32
N GLU A 367 7.15 14.63 -1.78
CA GLU A 367 5.87 14.71 -2.48
C GLU A 367 5.38 16.17 -2.60
N THR A 368 4.97 16.56 -3.80
CA THR A 368 4.41 17.88 -4.10
C THR A 368 2.92 17.85 -4.41
N GLN A 369 2.39 16.66 -4.63
CA GLN A 369 0.98 16.42 -4.90
C GLN A 369 0.60 14.98 -4.57
N TYR A 370 -0.70 14.74 -4.41
CA TYR A 370 -1.28 13.41 -4.49
C TYR A 370 -2.20 13.35 -5.71
N PRO A 371 -2.10 12.35 -6.61
CA PRO A 371 -2.92 12.30 -7.82
C PRO A 371 -4.40 12.07 -7.47
N GLY A 372 -5.28 12.49 -8.37
CA GLY A 372 -6.70 12.22 -8.23
C GLY A 372 -7.02 10.72 -8.38
N TYR A 373 -8.25 10.36 -8.07
CA TYR A 373 -8.73 8.99 -8.14
C TYR A 373 -9.41 8.71 -9.48
N ASN A 374 -9.43 7.44 -9.91
CA ASN A 374 -10.22 7.00 -11.05
C ASN A 374 -11.68 6.81 -10.63
N ILE A 375 -12.42 7.92 -10.55
CA ILE A 375 -13.81 7.89 -10.06
C ILE A 375 -14.82 7.44 -11.13
N TRP A 376 -14.47 7.60 -12.43
CA TRP A 376 -15.36 7.25 -13.52
C TRP A 376 -15.41 5.73 -13.73
N GLY A 377 -16.60 5.14 -13.54
CA GLY A 377 -16.79 3.70 -13.57
C GLY A 377 -16.38 2.96 -12.30
N ALA A 378 -16.06 3.68 -11.21
CA ALA A 378 -15.81 3.07 -9.91
C ALA A 378 -17.10 2.78 -9.17
N ASP A 379 -17.18 1.61 -8.52
CA ASP A 379 -18.23 1.31 -7.54
C ASP A 379 -17.94 2.10 -6.25
N THR A 380 -18.74 3.13 -6.02
CA THR A 380 -18.62 4.01 -4.87
C THR A 380 -19.64 3.72 -3.76
N GLY A 381 -20.21 2.51 -3.76
CA GLY A 381 -21.32 2.09 -2.90
C GLY A 381 -22.66 2.37 -3.58
N ILE A 382 -22.95 1.63 -4.65
CA ILE A 382 -24.17 1.73 -5.43
C ILE A 382 -25.18 0.67 -4.96
N SER A 383 -26.30 1.07 -4.37
CA SER A 383 -27.21 0.21 -3.61
C SER A 383 -28.03 -0.80 -4.42
N SER A 384 -27.93 -0.82 -5.74
CA SER A 384 -28.73 -1.70 -6.59
C SER A 384 -28.12 -3.09 -6.85
N TRP A 385 -26.96 -3.35 -6.31
CA TRP A 385 -26.24 -4.59 -6.53
C TRP A 385 -26.60 -5.64 -5.49
N THR A 386 -26.79 -6.87 -5.93
CA THR A 386 -27.10 -8.01 -5.07
C THR A 386 -25.84 -8.74 -4.56
N SER A 387 -24.66 -8.21 -4.86
CA SER A 387 -23.39 -8.80 -4.43
C SER A 387 -23.26 -8.83 -2.90
N PRO A 388 -22.84 -9.96 -2.31
CA PRO A 388 -22.59 -10.04 -0.88
C PRO A 388 -21.40 -9.17 -0.42
N LEU A 389 -20.59 -8.65 -1.38
CA LEU A 389 -19.48 -7.75 -1.10
C LEU A 389 -19.91 -6.28 -0.99
N GLU A 390 -21.14 -5.94 -1.42
CA GLU A 390 -21.64 -4.56 -1.43
C GLU A 390 -21.50 -3.80 -0.10
N PRO A 391 -21.77 -4.40 1.08
CA PRO A 391 -21.55 -3.69 2.34
C PRO A 391 -20.09 -3.31 2.58
N THR A 392 -19.14 -4.18 2.15
CA THR A 392 -17.70 -3.92 2.29
C THR A 392 -17.23 -2.88 1.27
N VAL A 393 -17.71 -2.95 0.03
CA VAL A 393 -17.42 -1.95 -1.01
C VAL A 393 -17.91 -0.58 -0.58
N THR A 394 -19.18 -0.47 -0.13
CA THR A 394 -19.73 0.77 0.39
C THR A 394 -18.91 1.33 1.55
N PHE A 395 -18.51 0.49 2.50
CA PHE A 395 -17.71 0.89 3.66
C PHE A 395 -16.34 1.45 3.23
N LEU A 396 -15.64 0.78 2.34
CA LEU A 396 -14.31 1.19 1.87
C LEU A 396 -14.34 2.40 0.91
N ALA A 397 -15.47 2.61 0.21
CA ALA A 397 -15.65 3.72 -0.72
C ALA A 397 -16.28 4.95 -0.04
N PHE A 398 -17.51 5.32 -0.42
CA PHE A 398 -18.14 6.57 0.02
C PHE A 398 -18.99 6.45 1.29
N GLY A 399 -19.04 5.27 1.92
CA GLY A 399 -19.82 5.07 3.13
C GLY A 399 -21.32 5.30 2.94
N ALA A 400 -22.04 5.44 4.04
CA ALA A 400 -23.49 5.59 4.06
C ALA A 400 -23.95 7.00 4.47
N SER A 401 -23.04 7.90 4.89
CA SER A 401 -23.38 9.27 5.27
C SER A 401 -22.34 10.29 4.82
N GLN A 402 -22.80 11.52 4.64
CA GLN A 402 -21.94 12.66 4.33
C GLN A 402 -20.92 12.91 5.46
N PRO A 403 -19.67 13.26 5.15
CA PRO A 403 -18.72 13.76 6.15
C PRO A 403 -19.28 15.01 6.86
N GLY A 404 -19.12 15.09 8.18
CA GLY A 404 -19.75 16.13 8.99
C GLY A 404 -18.97 16.50 10.26
N ARG A 405 -19.56 17.35 11.09
CA ARG A 405 -19.02 17.85 12.35
C ARG A 405 -19.96 17.52 13.51
N PRO A 406 -19.67 16.51 14.36
CA PRO A 406 -18.51 15.59 14.32
C PRO A 406 -18.55 14.66 13.11
N MET A 407 -17.42 14.00 12.80
CA MET A 407 -17.32 13.02 11.71
C MET A 407 -18.17 11.79 12.05
N PRO A 408 -19.17 11.43 11.21
CA PRO A 408 -19.97 10.23 11.42
C PRO A 408 -19.13 8.96 11.21
N ALA A 409 -19.33 7.92 12.01
CA ALA A 409 -18.61 6.67 11.91
C ALA A 409 -18.88 5.89 10.60
N ASN A 410 -20.01 6.14 9.93
CA ASN A 410 -20.39 5.57 8.65
C ASN A 410 -20.18 6.53 7.46
N ALA A 411 -19.43 7.61 7.65
CA ALA A 411 -18.92 8.44 6.56
C ALA A 411 -17.93 7.63 5.69
N PRO A 412 -17.50 8.14 4.52
CA PRO A 412 -16.46 7.48 3.73
C PRO A 412 -15.30 7.02 4.58
N TYR A 413 -14.79 5.80 4.34
CA TYR A 413 -13.70 5.24 5.13
C TYR A 413 -12.53 6.20 5.29
N ILE A 414 -12.13 6.81 4.16
CA ILE A 414 -11.03 7.79 4.15
C ILE A 414 -11.35 9.03 4.99
N SER A 415 -12.61 9.43 5.10
CA SER A 415 -13.01 10.61 5.89
C SER A 415 -12.84 10.36 7.38
N VAL A 416 -13.23 9.17 7.86
CA VAL A 416 -13.03 8.77 9.25
C VAL A 416 -11.53 8.61 9.53
N LEU A 417 -10.81 7.95 8.63
CA LEU A 417 -9.36 7.73 8.75
C LEU A 417 -8.60 9.07 8.85
N THR A 418 -8.89 10.01 7.96
CA THR A 418 -8.23 11.33 7.97
C THR A 418 -8.64 12.21 9.14
N ASP A 419 -9.88 12.08 9.64
CA ASP A 419 -10.32 12.73 10.88
C ASP A 419 -9.46 12.28 12.07
N GLN A 420 -9.26 10.97 12.20
CA GLN A 420 -8.41 10.38 13.24
C GLN A 420 -6.95 10.78 13.08
N TRP A 421 -6.42 10.77 11.84
CA TRP A 421 -5.05 11.23 11.58
C TRP A 421 -4.82 12.68 11.99
N ILE A 422 -5.72 13.57 11.58
CA ILE A 422 -5.60 15.00 11.90
C ILE A 422 -5.66 15.21 13.41
N LYS A 423 -6.60 14.58 14.11
CA LYS A 423 -6.78 14.74 15.56
C LYS A 423 -5.63 14.18 16.38
N TYR A 424 -5.10 13.02 16.01
CA TYR A 424 -4.17 12.30 16.89
C TYR A 424 -2.72 12.39 16.45
N PHE A 425 -2.44 12.45 15.15
CA PHE A 425 -1.05 12.53 14.66
C PHE A 425 -0.63 13.97 14.40
N VAL A 426 -1.51 14.76 13.76
CA VAL A 426 -1.17 16.13 13.30
C VAL A 426 -1.33 17.13 14.41
N THR A 427 -2.55 17.32 14.91
CA THR A 427 -2.87 18.35 15.91
C THR A 427 -2.63 17.89 17.34
N ARG A 428 -2.71 16.57 17.59
CA ARG A 428 -2.73 15.95 18.92
C ARG A 428 -3.82 16.52 19.82
N ASP A 429 -4.92 16.95 19.20
CA ASP A 429 -6.12 17.47 19.86
C ASP A 429 -7.35 16.67 19.39
N PRO A 430 -7.89 15.76 20.22
CA PRO A 430 -9.09 14.98 19.89
C PRO A 430 -10.34 15.82 19.62
N ALA A 431 -10.38 17.09 20.08
CA ALA A 431 -11.48 18.00 19.88
C ALA A 431 -11.37 18.83 18.59
N PHE A 432 -10.23 18.73 17.88
CA PHE A 432 -10.00 19.52 16.67
C PHE A 432 -11.02 19.20 15.58
N ASP A 433 -11.58 20.23 14.95
CA ASP A 433 -12.43 20.09 13.76
C ASP A 433 -11.56 19.78 12.54
N SER A 434 -11.44 18.50 12.21
CA SER A 434 -10.58 18.04 11.10
C SER A 434 -10.95 18.68 9.76
N LEU A 435 -12.23 18.90 9.47
CA LEU A 435 -12.69 19.52 8.22
C LEU A 435 -12.30 20.99 8.07
N SER A 436 -11.80 21.64 9.13
CA SER A 436 -11.25 23.00 9.07
C SER A 436 -9.82 23.04 8.49
N LEU A 437 -9.06 21.92 8.54
CA LEU A 437 -7.70 21.86 8.00
C LEU A 437 -7.71 21.87 6.46
N ASP A 438 -6.96 22.79 5.85
CA ASP A 438 -6.76 22.79 4.40
C ASP A 438 -5.61 21.82 4.04
N PRO A 439 -5.86 20.71 3.32
CA PRO A 439 -4.82 19.74 2.99
C PRO A 439 -3.77 20.29 2.03
N GLU A 440 -4.07 21.34 1.25
CA GLU A 440 -3.13 21.96 0.34
C GLU A 440 -2.28 23.04 1.02
N ALA A 441 -2.76 23.63 2.12
CA ALA A 441 -2.07 24.66 2.90
C ALA A 441 -2.45 24.58 4.38
N PRO A 442 -1.92 23.59 5.12
CA PRO A 442 -2.38 23.28 6.48
C PRO A 442 -1.92 24.28 7.55
N GLY A 443 -1.33 25.40 7.15
CA GLY A 443 -0.94 26.48 8.04
C GLY A 443 0.07 26.04 9.11
N PRO A 444 -0.22 26.23 10.39
CA PRO A 444 0.72 25.89 11.48
C PRO A 444 1.07 24.40 11.56
N TRP A 445 0.29 23.53 10.93
CA TRP A 445 0.47 22.08 10.96
C TRP A 445 1.41 21.55 9.85
N ALA A 446 1.84 22.41 8.91
CA ALA A 446 2.68 22.03 7.77
C ALA A 446 3.97 21.31 8.20
N ASN A 447 4.68 21.84 9.19
CA ASN A 447 5.91 21.22 9.68
C ASN A 447 5.69 19.85 10.32
N ARG A 448 4.59 19.67 11.07
CA ARG A 448 4.27 18.37 11.68
C ARG A 448 3.88 17.34 10.62
N ILE A 449 3.08 17.72 9.64
CA ILE A 449 2.70 16.86 8.50
C ILE A 449 3.94 16.48 7.70
N SER A 450 4.82 17.44 7.41
CA SER A 450 6.09 17.20 6.73
C SER A 450 6.98 16.21 7.50
N ALA A 451 7.10 16.35 8.82
CA ALA A 451 7.85 15.41 9.65
C ALA A 451 7.21 14.00 9.67
N LEU A 452 5.89 13.89 9.67
CA LEU A 452 5.19 12.61 9.58
C LEU A 452 5.46 11.91 8.25
N SER A 453 5.58 12.65 7.14
CA SER A 453 5.84 12.04 5.82
C SER A 453 7.17 11.27 5.78
N THR A 454 8.19 11.66 6.53
CA THR A 454 9.46 10.89 6.61
C THR A 454 9.31 9.55 7.32
N GLN A 455 8.29 9.40 8.16
CA GLN A 455 8.04 8.16 8.90
C GLN A 455 7.07 7.25 8.17
N LEU A 456 6.05 7.82 7.54
CA LEU A 456 4.93 7.11 6.95
C LEU A 456 5.13 6.77 5.47
N ASP A 457 5.78 7.65 4.70
CA ASP A 457 6.00 7.44 3.26
C ASP A 457 7.18 6.50 3.00
N THR A 458 7.12 5.76 1.91
CA THR A 458 8.23 4.92 1.44
C THR A 458 9.01 5.64 0.34
N SER A 459 10.29 5.33 0.21
CA SER A 459 11.13 5.81 -0.89
C SER A 459 10.96 4.94 -2.14
N THR A 460 11.24 5.51 -3.29
CA THR A 460 11.37 4.79 -4.56
C THR A 460 12.79 4.25 -4.81
N ASP A 461 13.72 4.38 -3.87
CA ASP A 461 15.03 3.73 -3.96
C ASP A 461 14.98 2.32 -3.32
N ILE A 462 14.89 1.32 -4.17
CA ILE A 462 14.95 -0.11 -3.83
C ILE A 462 16.11 -0.80 -4.53
N SER A 463 17.17 -0.05 -4.86
CA SER A 463 18.36 -0.54 -5.54
C SER A 463 19.11 -1.63 -4.76
N ALA A 464 19.19 -1.49 -3.43
CA ALA A 464 19.79 -2.49 -2.56
C ALA A 464 19.01 -3.82 -2.54
N PHE A 465 17.67 -3.76 -2.59
CA PHE A 465 16.81 -4.95 -2.70
C PHE A 465 17.03 -5.67 -4.05
N LYS A 466 17.11 -4.91 -5.15
CA LYS A 466 17.46 -5.44 -6.46
C LYS A 466 18.84 -6.11 -6.45
N ALA A 467 19.86 -5.42 -5.88
CA ALA A 467 21.24 -5.94 -5.84
C ALA A 467 21.34 -7.30 -5.12
N ARG A 468 20.46 -7.55 -4.13
CA ARG A 468 20.32 -8.85 -3.45
C ARG A 468 19.63 -9.92 -4.32
N GLY A 469 19.02 -9.56 -5.44
CA GLY A 469 18.21 -10.47 -6.26
C GLY A 469 16.73 -10.50 -5.88
N GLY A 470 16.27 -9.59 -5.02
CA GLY A 470 14.89 -9.48 -4.58
C GLY A 470 13.90 -9.28 -5.73
N LYS A 471 12.66 -9.71 -5.54
CA LYS A 471 11.57 -9.63 -6.54
C LYS A 471 10.34 -8.94 -5.97
N LEU A 472 9.75 -8.02 -6.73
CA LEU A 472 8.58 -7.25 -6.32
C LEU A 472 7.43 -7.46 -7.30
N LEU A 473 6.26 -7.86 -6.78
CA LEU A 473 4.99 -7.85 -7.49
C LEU A 473 4.13 -6.70 -6.96
N LEU A 474 3.78 -5.78 -7.85
CA LEU A 474 2.82 -4.70 -7.61
C LEU A 474 1.53 -5.02 -8.35
N ALA A 475 0.39 -4.77 -7.72
CA ALA A 475 -0.91 -4.83 -8.38
C ALA A 475 -1.86 -3.77 -7.80
N HIS A 476 -2.74 -3.21 -8.64
CA HIS A 476 -3.71 -2.21 -8.22
C HIS A 476 -4.99 -2.31 -9.03
N GLY A 477 -6.14 -2.12 -8.38
CA GLY A 477 -7.43 -2.02 -9.07
C GLY A 477 -7.60 -0.65 -9.73
N LEU A 478 -8.04 -0.62 -10.99
CA LEU A 478 -8.27 0.65 -11.71
C LEU A 478 -9.41 1.48 -11.12
N ALA A 479 -10.35 0.84 -10.41
CA ALA A 479 -11.52 1.47 -9.82
C ALA A 479 -11.36 1.77 -8.31
N ASP A 480 -10.13 1.85 -7.81
CA ASP A 480 -9.84 2.12 -6.39
C ASP A 480 -10.06 3.61 -6.06
N VAL A 481 -11.02 3.88 -5.16
CA VAL A 481 -11.37 5.24 -4.70
C VAL A 481 -10.89 5.51 -3.26
N LEU A 482 -10.14 4.59 -2.66
CA LEU A 482 -9.56 4.75 -1.32
C LEU A 482 -8.07 5.05 -1.40
N VAL A 483 -7.33 4.30 -2.22
CA VAL A 483 -5.92 4.57 -2.56
C VAL A 483 -5.83 4.76 -4.07
N SER A 484 -5.27 5.88 -4.52
CA SER A 484 -5.24 6.19 -5.95
C SER A 484 -4.34 5.24 -6.73
N THR A 485 -4.87 4.57 -7.75
CA THR A 485 -4.09 3.77 -8.71
C THR A 485 -2.99 4.61 -9.35
N ARG A 486 -3.31 5.89 -9.68
CA ARG A 486 -2.34 6.84 -10.26
C ARG A 486 -1.15 7.12 -9.34
N ALA A 487 -1.28 6.91 -8.02
CA ALA A 487 -0.14 6.99 -7.10
C ALA A 487 0.82 5.79 -7.28
N THR A 488 0.31 4.60 -7.51
CA THR A 488 1.15 3.42 -7.80
C THR A 488 1.78 3.52 -9.19
N GLU A 489 1.07 4.07 -10.18
CA GLU A 489 1.67 4.42 -11.49
C GLU A 489 2.87 5.35 -11.29
N GLN A 490 2.73 6.43 -10.51
CA GLN A 490 3.83 7.35 -10.20
C GLN A 490 5.00 6.66 -9.49
N TYR A 491 4.73 5.76 -8.54
CA TYR A 491 5.77 4.96 -7.89
C TYR A 491 6.58 4.18 -8.91
N TYR A 492 5.90 3.43 -9.78
CA TYR A 492 6.54 2.60 -10.81
C TYR A 492 7.30 3.46 -11.84
N GLN A 493 6.72 4.56 -12.29
CA GLN A 493 7.37 5.49 -13.21
C GLN A 493 8.65 6.11 -12.62
N ARG A 494 8.65 6.41 -11.31
CA ARG A 494 9.85 6.91 -10.61
C ARG A 494 10.94 5.83 -10.49
N LEU A 495 10.55 4.57 -10.25
CA LEU A 495 11.52 3.46 -10.33
C LEU A 495 12.18 3.40 -11.71
N GLN A 496 11.36 3.47 -12.78
CA GLN A 496 11.88 3.46 -14.16
C GLN A 496 12.76 4.68 -14.46
N ALA A 497 12.38 5.85 -13.99
CA ALA A 497 13.16 7.08 -14.19
C ALA A 497 14.52 7.03 -13.47
N SER A 498 14.57 6.44 -12.26
CA SER A 498 15.81 6.37 -11.46
C SER A 498 16.73 5.22 -11.83
N MET A 499 16.18 4.06 -12.22
CA MET A 499 16.96 2.83 -12.45
C MET A 499 17.02 2.42 -13.91
N GLY A 500 16.19 2.98 -14.78
CA GLY A 500 15.98 2.56 -16.17
C GLY A 500 14.95 1.42 -16.32
N PRO A 501 14.08 1.47 -17.35
CA PRO A 501 12.99 0.50 -17.53
C PRO A 501 13.44 -0.96 -17.51
N SER A 502 14.45 -1.34 -18.30
CA SER A 502 14.92 -2.73 -18.36
C SER A 502 15.49 -3.25 -17.03
N GLN A 503 16.03 -2.35 -16.20
CA GLN A 503 16.51 -2.72 -14.87
C GLN A 503 15.34 -2.98 -13.92
N VAL A 504 14.29 -2.16 -14.00
CA VAL A 504 13.07 -2.35 -13.22
C VAL A 504 12.37 -3.65 -13.65
N ASP A 505 12.23 -3.90 -14.94
CA ASP A 505 11.59 -5.11 -15.47
C ASP A 505 12.32 -6.41 -15.07
N SER A 506 13.58 -6.35 -14.70
CA SER A 506 14.34 -7.52 -14.25
C SER A 506 13.92 -8.02 -12.86
N PHE A 507 13.23 -7.19 -12.06
CA PHE A 507 12.89 -7.54 -10.67
C PHE A 507 11.54 -7.00 -10.16
N VAL A 508 10.83 -6.16 -10.93
CA VAL A 508 9.49 -5.65 -10.62
C VAL A 508 8.53 -6.04 -11.73
N ARG A 509 7.30 -6.43 -11.36
CA ARG A 509 6.13 -6.47 -12.23
C ARG A 509 5.05 -5.60 -11.63
N TYR A 510 4.37 -4.81 -12.47
CA TYR A 510 3.22 -4.02 -12.07
C TYR A 510 2.04 -4.31 -12.98
N TYR A 511 0.90 -4.64 -12.36
CA TYR A 511 -0.35 -5.00 -13.03
C TYR A 511 -1.49 -4.11 -12.56
N GLU A 512 -2.30 -3.65 -13.51
CA GLU A 512 -3.56 -2.96 -13.24
C GLU A 512 -4.73 -3.85 -13.56
N VAL A 513 -5.74 -3.84 -12.68
CA VAL A 513 -6.89 -4.75 -12.79
C VAL A 513 -8.16 -3.94 -13.03
N PRO A 514 -8.76 -4.02 -14.25
CA PRO A 514 -10.01 -3.34 -14.56
C PRO A 514 -11.14 -3.77 -13.62
N GLY A 515 -11.96 -2.81 -13.19
CA GLY A 515 -13.14 -3.05 -12.36
C GLY A 515 -12.88 -3.44 -10.90
N LEU A 516 -11.61 -3.68 -10.50
CA LEU A 516 -11.27 -3.92 -9.11
C LEU A 516 -11.23 -2.59 -8.35
N GLY A 517 -11.96 -2.52 -7.23
CA GLY A 517 -11.89 -1.45 -6.25
C GLY A 517 -10.81 -1.68 -5.19
N HIS A 518 -10.95 -1.04 -4.01
CA HIS A 518 -10.02 -1.23 -2.91
C HIS A 518 -10.24 -2.58 -2.23
N ALA A 519 -9.31 -3.51 -2.38
CA ALA A 519 -9.30 -4.88 -1.80
C ALA A 519 -10.41 -5.79 -2.33
N VAL A 520 -11.62 -5.28 -2.51
CA VAL A 520 -12.80 -6.02 -2.98
C VAL A 520 -13.55 -5.21 -4.03
N SER A 521 -14.35 -5.90 -4.85
CA SER A 521 -15.22 -5.25 -5.84
C SER A 521 -16.47 -6.07 -6.09
N SER A 522 -17.59 -5.40 -6.32
CA SER A 522 -18.83 -6.00 -6.82
C SER A 522 -18.80 -6.22 -8.33
N VAL A 523 -17.88 -5.55 -9.04
CA VAL A 523 -17.76 -5.54 -10.50
C VAL A 523 -16.80 -6.60 -11.01
N PHE A 524 -15.58 -6.62 -10.47
CA PHE A 524 -14.54 -7.61 -10.75
C PHE A 524 -13.73 -7.85 -9.47
N ASN A 525 -14.11 -8.86 -8.71
CA ASN A 525 -13.40 -9.22 -7.48
C ASN A 525 -12.22 -10.13 -7.82
N ALA A 526 -11.09 -9.51 -8.10
CA ALA A 526 -9.91 -10.17 -8.63
C ALA A 526 -9.27 -11.16 -7.65
N THR A 527 -8.86 -12.32 -8.19
CA THR A 527 -7.96 -13.26 -7.51
C THR A 527 -6.82 -13.68 -8.42
N TRP A 528 -5.61 -13.80 -7.86
CA TRP A 528 -4.40 -14.20 -8.58
C TRP A 528 -3.43 -14.93 -7.64
N ASP A 529 -2.81 -16.03 -8.08
CA ASP A 529 -1.79 -16.75 -7.30
C ASP A 529 -0.43 -16.05 -7.36
N SER A 530 -0.41 -14.84 -6.81
CA SER A 530 0.78 -13.99 -6.76
C SER A 530 1.92 -14.61 -5.94
N LEU A 531 1.58 -15.44 -4.91
CA LEU A 531 2.60 -16.10 -4.10
C LEU A 531 3.37 -17.15 -4.90
N THR A 532 2.69 -17.98 -5.70
CA THR A 532 3.38 -18.93 -6.59
C THR A 532 4.22 -18.18 -7.63
N ALA A 533 3.66 -17.12 -8.24
CA ALA A 533 4.40 -16.31 -9.22
C ALA A 533 5.66 -15.68 -8.63
N LEU A 534 5.59 -15.15 -7.40
CA LEU A 534 6.74 -14.60 -6.70
C LEU A 534 7.78 -15.67 -6.33
N ASP A 535 7.31 -16.81 -5.81
CA ASP A 535 8.19 -17.91 -5.37
C ASP A 535 8.97 -18.50 -6.56
N GLU A 536 8.29 -18.78 -7.68
CA GLU A 536 8.92 -19.24 -8.92
C GLU A 536 9.97 -18.22 -9.43
N TRP A 537 9.63 -16.94 -9.36
CA TRP A 537 10.56 -15.91 -9.79
C TRP A 537 11.77 -15.78 -8.87
N SER A 538 11.57 -15.86 -7.55
CA SER A 538 12.61 -15.73 -6.55
C SER A 538 13.54 -16.96 -6.46
N VAL A 539 12.99 -18.17 -6.69
CA VAL A 539 13.74 -19.44 -6.54
C VAL A 539 14.36 -19.86 -7.86
N ASN A 540 13.59 -19.82 -8.95
CA ASN A 540 13.95 -20.39 -10.25
C ASN A 540 14.36 -19.31 -11.27
N GLY A 541 14.22 -18.02 -10.94
CA GLY A 541 14.47 -16.92 -11.87
C GLY A 541 13.42 -16.75 -12.96
N THR A 542 12.32 -17.53 -12.93
CA THR A 542 11.25 -17.49 -13.92
C THR A 542 10.35 -16.31 -13.67
N ALA A 543 10.50 -15.23 -14.44
CA ALA A 543 9.62 -14.06 -14.33
C ALA A 543 8.17 -14.42 -14.67
N PRO A 544 7.16 -13.86 -13.97
CA PRO A 544 5.76 -14.10 -14.29
C PRO A 544 5.41 -13.51 -15.66
N ILE A 545 4.98 -14.37 -16.58
CA ILE A 545 4.57 -14.03 -17.95
C ILE A 545 3.19 -14.62 -18.18
N GLY A 546 2.31 -13.88 -18.88
CA GLY A 546 0.97 -14.37 -19.26
C GLY A 546 0.09 -14.69 -18.05
N GLN A 547 0.24 -13.92 -16.98
CA GLN A 547 -0.55 -14.09 -15.78
C GLN A 547 -2.02 -13.75 -16.06
N VAL A 548 -2.91 -14.42 -15.34
CA VAL A 548 -4.36 -14.26 -15.48
C VAL A 548 -4.97 -14.03 -14.11
N THR A 549 -5.88 -13.07 -14.01
CA THR A 549 -6.74 -12.86 -12.83
C THR A 549 -8.15 -13.38 -13.08
N THR A 550 -8.80 -13.85 -12.03
CA THR A 550 -10.14 -14.42 -12.06
C THR A 550 -11.10 -13.61 -11.20
N ASP A 551 -12.27 -13.29 -11.73
CA ASP A 551 -13.37 -12.65 -11.02
C ASP A 551 -14.13 -13.67 -10.15
N THR A 552 -14.37 -13.33 -8.89
CA THR A 552 -15.11 -14.17 -7.94
C THR A 552 -16.47 -13.58 -7.55
N ALA A 553 -16.84 -12.41 -8.05
CA ALA A 553 -18.09 -11.72 -7.64
C ALA A 553 -18.92 -11.18 -8.79
N GLY A 554 -18.40 -10.29 -9.63
CA GLY A 554 -19.21 -9.64 -10.68
C GLY A 554 -19.75 -10.63 -11.71
N VAL A 555 -18.86 -11.33 -12.39
CA VAL A 555 -19.16 -12.49 -13.24
C VAL A 555 -18.24 -13.64 -12.80
N PRO A 556 -18.67 -14.47 -11.83
CA PRO A 556 -17.81 -15.50 -11.28
C PRO A 556 -17.22 -16.44 -12.35
N GLY A 557 -15.89 -16.59 -12.34
CA GLY A 557 -15.15 -17.36 -13.35
C GLY A 557 -14.70 -16.56 -14.57
N ARG A 558 -15.13 -15.30 -14.74
CA ARG A 558 -14.59 -14.40 -15.76
C ARG A 558 -13.10 -14.18 -15.50
N THR A 559 -12.31 -14.16 -16.57
CA THR A 559 -10.87 -13.98 -16.49
C THR A 559 -10.38 -12.81 -17.34
N ARG A 560 -9.28 -12.17 -16.89
CA ARG A 560 -8.56 -11.14 -17.67
C ARG A 560 -7.06 -11.39 -17.63
N PRO A 561 -6.32 -11.09 -18.71
CA PRO A 561 -4.86 -11.11 -18.64
C PRO A 561 -4.39 -9.99 -17.70
N LEU A 562 -3.39 -10.28 -16.89
CA LEU A 562 -2.62 -9.28 -16.17
C LEU A 562 -1.55 -8.74 -17.13
N CYS A 563 -1.75 -7.53 -17.61
CA CYS A 563 -0.85 -6.88 -18.54
C CYS A 563 0.21 -6.07 -17.76
N ASP A 564 1.49 -6.23 -18.14
CA ASP A 564 2.56 -5.41 -17.57
C ASP A 564 2.30 -3.93 -17.88
N TYR A 565 2.20 -3.10 -16.84
CA TYR A 565 1.98 -1.65 -16.98
C TYR A 565 3.06 -0.99 -17.90
N PRO A 566 2.68 -0.08 -18.83
CA PRO A 566 1.39 0.61 -18.95
C PRO A 566 0.35 -0.07 -19.85
N LYS A 567 0.55 -1.33 -20.23
CA LYS A 567 -0.38 -2.04 -21.11
C LYS A 567 -1.65 -2.44 -20.37
N TRP A 568 -2.75 -2.51 -21.12
CA TRP A 568 -4.08 -2.84 -20.61
C TRP A 568 -4.76 -3.90 -21.49
N PRO A 569 -5.73 -4.68 -20.96
CA PRO A 569 -6.47 -5.69 -21.73
C PRO A 569 -7.32 -5.06 -22.82
N ARG A 570 -7.05 -5.37 -24.10
CA ARG A 570 -7.86 -5.00 -25.26
C ARG A 570 -8.49 -6.24 -25.86
N TYR A 571 -9.80 -6.16 -26.16
CA TYR A 571 -10.50 -7.25 -26.83
C TYR A 571 -10.02 -7.44 -28.27
N LYS A 572 -9.79 -8.70 -28.68
CA LYS A 572 -9.30 -9.06 -30.04
C LYS A 572 -10.35 -8.97 -31.12
N GLY A 573 -11.61 -8.63 -30.79
CA GLY A 573 -12.73 -8.60 -31.73
C GLY A 573 -13.38 -9.96 -31.98
N SER A 574 -12.96 -11.02 -31.30
CA SER A 574 -13.54 -12.36 -31.38
C SER A 574 -13.24 -13.20 -30.15
N GLY A 575 -14.07 -14.20 -29.89
CA GLY A 575 -13.99 -15.08 -28.74
C GLY A 575 -14.95 -14.70 -27.60
N ASP A 576 -14.96 -15.51 -26.53
CA ASP A 576 -15.79 -15.25 -25.36
C ASP A 576 -15.23 -14.06 -24.56
N VAL A 577 -16.05 -13.05 -24.34
CA VAL A 577 -15.71 -11.84 -23.58
C VAL A 577 -15.38 -12.12 -22.10
N ASN A 578 -15.70 -13.29 -21.59
CA ASN A 578 -15.38 -13.70 -20.22
C ASN A 578 -14.05 -14.46 -20.10
N VAL A 579 -13.33 -14.67 -21.20
CA VAL A 579 -12.11 -15.48 -21.23
C VAL A 579 -10.89 -14.64 -21.58
N ALA A 580 -9.86 -14.66 -20.73
CA ALA A 580 -8.63 -13.89 -20.90
C ALA A 580 -7.97 -14.10 -22.29
N ALA A 581 -8.08 -15.29 -22.89
CA ALA A 581 -7.52 -15.58 -24.21
C ALA A 581 -8.15 -14.75 -25.37
N SER A 582 -9.32 -14.14 -25.14
CA SER A 582 -9.98 -13.24 -26.10
C SER A 582 -9.43 -11.81 -26.06
N PHE A 583 -8.48 -11.53 -25.17
CA PHE A 583 -7.84 -10.22 -24.99
C PHE A 583 -6.36 -10.29 -25.32
N GLU A 584 -5.80 -9.16 -25.65
CA GLU A 584 -4.36 -8.93 -25.79
C GLU A 584 -3.95 -7.71 -24.94
N CYS A 585 -2.68 -7.63 -24.57
CA CYS A 585 -2.15 -6.47 -23.85
C CYS A 585 -1.78 -5.38 -24.88
N ALA A 586 -2.54 -4.28 -24.88
CA ALA A 586 -2.35 -3.12 -25.77
C ALA A 586 -1.59 -1.98 -25.05
N ASP A 587 -0.92 -1.14 -25.85
CA ASP A 587 -0.25 0.10 -25.40
C ASP A 587 -1.24 1.27 -25.40
#